data_5f8e3fd055c3e40a925701d9c8c4165a
#
_entry.id   5f8e3fd055c3e40a925701d9c8c4165a
#
_cell.length_a   1.000
_cell.length_b   1.000
_cell.length_c   1.000
_cell.angle_alpha   90.00
_cell.angle_beta   90.00
_cell.angle_gamma   90.00
#
_symmetry.space_group_name_H-M   'P 1'
#
loop_
_entity.id
_entity.type
_entity.pdbx_description
1 polymer ?
#
loop_
_entity_poly.entity_id
_entity_poly.type
_entity_poly.pdbx_seq_one_letter_code
_entity_poly.pdbx_strand_id
1 'polypeptide(L)'
;MRKRLRLADFGEDETLWLNGSGKPLFRPVEICWRDPVRIERDGSIALENEADVYKHGYLYALVRNHGNQATRNRIAYIGITNDLQKRFKNHPKVDQIRSMAGETSISVGVISTPGTRPSGTAMVQLREELEHILIWVLWDDLWNDRKTFVVPGQGGNGGRAWDISNTGFVFSGRMPKRIVFPWAAIEPRRNNTAR
;
A
#
# COMPACT_ATOMS: atom_id res chain seq x y z
N MET A 1 4.13 13.88 -19.79
CA MET A 1 4.64 13.01 -18.70
C MET A 1 4.92 13.90 -17.49
N ARG A 2 4.20 13.78 -16.38
CA ARG A 2 4.44 14.62 -15.21
C ARG A 2 5.70 14.09 -14.51
N LYS A 3 6.68 14.96 -14.32
CA LYS A 3 7.91 14.66 -13.56
C LYS A 3 7.52 14.37 -12.10
N ARG A 4 7.76 13.15 -11.62
CA ARG A 4 7.57 12.83 -10.20
C ARG A 4 8.67 13.54 -9.41
N LEU A 5 8.28 14.41 -8.49
CA LEU A 5 9.21 15.05 -7.58
C LEU A 5 9.78 13.96 -6.62
N ARG A 6 11.08 13.99 -6.38
CA ARG A 6 11.75 13.10 -5.43
C ARG A 6 11.91 13.81 -4.10
N LEU A 7 11.99 13.07 -3.02
CA LEU A 7 12.24 13.63 -1.70
C LEU A 7 13.53 14.51 -1.70
N ALA A 8 14.56 14.02 -2.40
CA ALA A 8 15.81 14.77 -2.60
C ALA A 8 15.64 16.11 -3.36
N ASP A 9 14.56 16.27 -4.13
CA ASP A 9 14.26 17.53 -4.83
C ASP A 9 13.77 18.63 -3.86
N PHE A 10 13.42 18.27 -2.62
CA PHE A 10 12.99 19.20 -1.56
C PHE A 10 14.10 19.55 -0.55
N GLY A 11 15.29 18.98 -0.72
CA GLY A 11 16.36 19.09 0.27
C GLY A 11 16.10 18.29 1.56
N GLU A 12 17.12 18.18 2.39
CA GLU A 12 17.02 17.55 3.72
C GLU A 12 16.56 18.56 4.80
N ASP A 13 15.93 19.65 4.39
CA ASP A 13 15.52 20.69 5.33
C ASP A 13 14.33 20.20 6.17
N GLU A 14 14.66 19.70 7.38
CA GLU A 14 13.68 19.22 8.36
C GLU A 14 12.62 20.26 8.70
N THR A 15 12.90 21.55 8.45
CA THR A 15 11.94 22.62 8.72
C THR A 15 10.70 22.55 7.85
N LEU A 16 10.79 21.94 6.65
CA LEU A 16 9.64 21.70 5.77
C LEU A 16 8.62 20.69 6.33
N TRP A 17 9.05 19.91 7.32
CA TRP A 17 8.23 18.85 7.91
C TRP A 17 7.57 19.25 9.23
N LEU A 18 7.92 20.42 9.76
CA LEU A 18 7.42 20.92 11.03
C LEU A 18 6.57 22.18 10.79
N ASN A 19 5.54 22.33 11.60
CA ASN A 19 4.80 23.59 11.65
C ASN A 19 5.57 24.64 12.49
N GLY A 20 5.07 25.87 12.54
CA GLY A 20 5.69 26.96 13.31
C GLY A 20 5.81 26.70 14.83
N SER A 21 5.20 25.62 15.34
CA SER A 21 5.31 25.18 16.73
C SER A 21 6.21 23.94 16.89
N GLY A 22 6.96 23.56 15.87
CA GLY A 22 7.86 22.41 15.87
C GLY A 22 7.15 21.04 15.87
N LYS A 23 5.85 20.99 15.53
CA LYS A 23 5.10 19.74 15.43
C LYS A 23 5.11 19.22 14.00
N PRO A 24 5.17 17.90 13.79
CA PRO A 24 5.10 17.29 12.46
C PRO A 24 3.86 17.74 11.68
N LEU A 25 4.06 18.21 10.45
CA LEU A 25 2.97 18.54 9.51
C LEU A 25 2.28 17.28 9.00
N PHE A 26 3.04 16.21 8.88
CA PHE A 26 2.57 14.94 8.37
C PHE A 26 2.43 13.93 9.51
N ARG A 27 1.38 13.11 9.45
CA ARG A 27 1.17 12.04 10.41
C ARG A 27 2.01 10.84 10.03
N PRO A 28 2.98 10.42 10.84
CA PRO A 28 3.77 9.25 10.53
C PRO A 28 2.93 7.99 10.66
N VAL A 29 3.09 7.10 9.70
CA VAL A 29 2.49 5.77 9.69
C VAL A 29 3.45 4.79 9.03
N GLU A 30 3.57 3.61 9.59
CA GLU A 30 4.34 2.53 9.01
C GLU A 30 3.40 1.45 8.49
N ILE A 31 3.71 0.93 7.31
CA ILE A 31 3.10 -0.29 6.76
C ILE A 31 4.20 -1.33 6.66
N CYS A 32 4.21 -2.29 7.59
CA CYS A 32 5.11 -3.43 7.56
C CYS A 32 4.47 -4.56 6.75
N TRP A 33 4.98 -4.79 5.54
CA TRP A 33 4.50 -5.83 4.65
C TRP A 33 5.05 -7.19 5.07
N ARG A 34 4.14 -8.17 5.24
CA ARG A 34 4.50 -9.56 5.51
C ARG A 34 4.96 -10.26 4.23
N ASP A 35 5.71 -11.34 4.39
CA ASP A 35 6.09 -12.18 3.27
C ASP A 35 4.85 -12.68 2.52
N PRO A 36 4.87 -12.71 1.18
CA PRO A 36 3.73 -13.14 0.41
C PRO A 36 3.40 -14.60 0.63
N VAL A 37 2.14 -14.88 0.93
CA VAL A 37 1.59 -16.23 1.06
C VAL A 37 0.82 -16.57 -0.21
N ARG A 38 1.02 -17.78 -0.72
CA ARG A 38 0.35 -18.26 -1.93
C ARG A 38 -1.16 -18.33 -1.73
N ILE A 39 -1.89 -17.93 -2.75
CA ILE A 39 -3.34 -18.16 -2.83
C ILE A 39 -3.55 -19.49 -3.54
N GLU A 40 -4.16 -20.44 -2.85
CA GLU A 40 -4.48 -21.74 -3.42
C GLU A 40 -5.57 -21.66 -4.49
N ARG A 41 -5.71 -22.72 -5.30
CA ARG A 41 -6.69 -22.73 -6.40
C ARG A 41 -8.14 -22.60 -5.91
N ASP A 42 -8.45 -23.09 -4.73
CA ASP A 42 -9.77 -22.96 -4.11
C ASP A 42 -10.00 -21.60 -3.42
N GLY A 43 -8.99 -20.72 -3.43
CA GLY A 43 -9.01 -19.41 -2.78
C GLY A 43 -8.64 -19.41 -1.33
N SER A 44 -8.24 -20.55 -0.78
CA SER A 44 -7.73 -20.60 0.58
C SER A 44 -6.37 -19.92 0.69
N ILE A 45 -6.10 -19.33 1.86
CA ILE A 45 -4.88 -18.61 2.17
C ILE A 45 -4.41 -19.12 3.53
N ALA A 46 -3.22 -19.69 3.60
CA ALA A 46 -2.60 -20.13 4.84
C ALA A 46 -1.91 -18.95 5.55
N LEU A 47 -2.70 -18.02 6.06
CA LEU A 47 -2.18 -16.96 6.93
C LEU A 47 -2.12 -17.45 8.36
N GLU A 48 -1.01 -17.18 9.04
CA GLU A 48 -0.94 -17.35 10.48
C GLU A 48 -2.00 -16.50 11.17
N ASN A 49 -2.63 -17.07 12.18
CA ASN A 49 -3.77 -16.47 12.86
C ASN A 49 -3.32 -15.38 13.83
N GLU A 50 -2.94 -14.23 13.32
CA GLU A 50 -2.61 -13.03 14.10
C GLU A 50 -3.89 -12.19 14.33
N ALA A 51 -4.92 -12.79 14.93
CA ALA A 51 -6.24 -12.18 15.08
C ALA A 51 -6.21 -10.77 15.69
N ASP A 52 -5.31 -10.52 16.64
CA ASP A 52 -5.19 -9.21 17.29
C ASP A 52 -4.60 -8.13 16.38
N VAL A 53 -3.72 -8.51 15.44
CA VAL A 53 -3.09 -7.58 14.51
C VAL A 53 -4.10 -7.10 13.47
N TYR A 54 -5.00 -7.98 13.05
CA TYR A 54 -5.98 -7.72 11.98
C TYR A 54 -7.40 -7.47 12.47
N LYS A 55 -7.58 -7.22 13.76
CA LYS A 55 -8.90 -6.98 14.38
C LYS A 55 -9.79 -5.97 13.63
N HIS A 56 -9.19 -5.01 12.96
CA HIS A 56 -9.90 -3.97 12.21
C HIS A 56 -9.84 -4.18 10.68
N GLY A 57 -9.51 -5.40 10.24
CA GLY A 57 -9.42 -5.78 8.84
C GLY A 57 -8.00 -5.63 8.25
N TYR A 58 -7.89 -5.93 6.98
CA TYR A 58 -6.64 -6.10 6.26
C TYR A 58 -6.44 -5.04 5.19
N LEU A 59 -5.22 -4.50 5.11
CA LEU A 59 -4.67 -3.89 3.92
C LEU A 59 -3.79 -4.95 3.25
N TYR A 60 -3.95 -5.19 1.96
CA TYR A 60 -3.21 -6.24 1.28
C TYR A 60 -2.76 -5.84 -0.13
N ALA A 61 -1.71 -6.49 -0.59
CA ALA A 61 -1.22 -6.44 -1.95
C ALA A 61 -1.29 -7.83 -2.59
N LEU A 62 -1.85 -7.93 -3.79
CA LEU A 62 -1.69 -9.13 -4.62
C LEU A 62 -0.37 -9.03 -5.36
N VAL A 63 0.40 -10.09 -5.28
CA VAL A 63 1.74 -10.21 -5.84
C VAL A 63 1.74 -11.29 -6.91
N ARG A 64 2.35 -11.00 -8.04
CA ARG A 64 2.45 -11.94 -9.16
C ARG A 64 3.88 -12.31 -9.47
N ASN A 65 4.06 -13.61 -9.66
CA ASN A 65 5.28 -14.20 -10.19
C ASN A 65 4.97 -14.89 -11.52
N HIS A 66 5.59 -14.43 -12.58
CA HIS A 66 5.50 -15.09 -13.89
C HIS A 66 6.81 -15.82 -14.14
N GLY A 67 6.76 -17.12 -14.41
CA GLY A 67 7.91 -18.02 -14.40
C GLY A 67 9.12 -17.62 -15.26
N ASN A 68 8.89 -16.81 -16.31
CA ASN A 68 9.92 -16.37 -17.24
C ASN A 68 10.23 -14.87 -17.21
N GLN A 69 9.67 -14.12 -16.24
CA GLN A 69 9.94 -12.68 -16.16
C GLN A 69 11.09 -12.39 -15.21
N ALA A 70 11.96 -11.46 -15.61
CA ALA A 70 13.04 -10.94 -14.78
C ALA A 70 12.55 -10.25 -13.49
N THR A 71 11.29 -9.86 -13.46
CA THR A 71 10.63 -9.20 -12.32
C THR A 71 9.79 -10.20 -11.54
N ARG A 72 10.31 -10.64 -10.39
CA ARG A 72 9.55 -11.42 -9.41
C ARG A 72 8.85 -10.49 -8.42
N ASN A 73 7.78 -10.95 -7.79
CA ASN A 73 7.05 -10.23 -6.73
C ASN A 73 6.49 -8.87 -7.17
N ARG A 74 5.94 -8.81 -8.39
CA ARG A 74 5.29 -7.61 -8.90
C ARG A 74 3.93 -7.42 -8.24
N ILE A 75 3.68 -6.21 -7.74
CA ILE A 75 2.36 -5.84 -7.22
C ILE A 75 1.39 -5.75 -8.39
N ALA A 76 0.28 -6.46 -8.30
CA ALA A 76 -0.78 -6.40 -9.30
C ALA A 76 -2.04 -5.68 -8.81
N TYR A 77 -2.28 -5.65 -7.50
CA TYR A 77 -3.49 -5.08 -6.92
C TYR A 77 -3.26 -4.67 -5.47
N ILE A 78 -3.85 -3.57 -5.04
CA ILE A 78 -3.93 -3.13 -3.64
C ILE A 78 -5.40 -3.16 -3.22
N GLY A 79 -5.69 -3.61 -2.01
CA GLY A 79 -7.05 -3.63 -1.51
C GLY A 79 -7.16 -3.71 0.00
N ILE A 80 -8.38 -3.51 0.46
CA ILE A 80 -8.76 -3.69 1.86
C ILE A 80 -9.92 -4.67 1.99
N THR A 81 -9.97 -5.37 3.11
CA THR A 81 -11.10 -6.24 3.46
C THR A 81 -11.16 -6.46 4.96
N ASN A 82 -12.33 -6.77 5.47
CA ASN A 82 -12.49 -7.21 6.87
C ASN A 82 -12.31 -8.74 7.01
N ASP A 83 -12.39 -9.47 5.89
CA ASP A 83 -12.29 -10.93 5.87
C ASP A 83 -11.62 -11.38 4.58
N LEU A 84 -10.38 -11.84 4.69
CA LEU A 84 -9.60 -12.30 3.55
C LEU A 84 -10.17 -13.57 2.94
N GLN A 85 -10.57 -14.54 3.74
CA GLN A 85 -11.09 -15.82 3.25
C GLN A 85 -12.36 -15.62 2.42
N LYS A 86 -13.30 -14.82 2.93
CA LYS A 86 -14.54 -14.47 2.21
C LYS A 86 -14.25 -13.66 0.96
N ARG A 87 -13.30 -12.72 1.05
CA ARG A 87 -12.92 -11.84 -0.06
C ARG A 87 -12.40 -12.64 -1.25
N PHE A 88 -11.56 -13.64 -1.00
CA PHE A 88 -10.89 -14.41 -2.06
C PHE A 88 -11.72 -15.55 -2.62
N LYS A 89 -12.75 -16.01 -1.92
CA LYS A 89 -13.72 -16.98 -2.47
C LYS A 89 -14.56 -16.40 -3.60
N ASN A 90 -14.90 -15.09 -3.56
CA ASN A 90 -15.89 -14.47 -4.45
C ASN A 90 -15.39 -13.19 -5.13
N HIS A 91 -14.09 -13.02 -5.29
CA HIS A 91 -13.56 -11.75 -5.84
C HIS A 91 -13.34 -11.85 -7.35
N PRO A 92 -14.06 -11.06 -8.19
CA PRO A 92 -13.96 -11.16 -9.66
C PRO A 92 -12.53 -11.00 -10.19
N LYS A 93 -11.74 -10.10 -9.58
CA LYS A 93 -10.33 -9.91 -9.98
C LYS A 93 -9.45 -11.10 -9.61
N VAL A 94 -9.78 -11.83 -8.55
CA VAL A 94 -9.03 -13.03 -8.16
C VAL A 94 -9.23 -14.14 -9.19
N ASP A 95 -10.43 -14.31 -9.70
CA ASP A 95 -10.69 -15.30 -10.77
C ASP A 95 -9.98 -14.89 -12.06
N GLN A 96 -10.01 -13.62 -12.41
CA GLN A 96 -9.24 -13.09 -13.54
C GLN A 96 -7.73 -13.34 -13.35
N ILE A 97 -7.20 -13.07 -12.15
CA ILE A 97 -5.80 -13.26 -11.83
C ILE A 97 -5.41 -14.73 -11.83
N ARG A 98 -6.30 -15.62 -11.35
CA ARG A 98 -6.07 -17.09 -11.35
C ARG A 98 -6.05 -17.69 -12.75
N SER A 99 -6.85 -17.15 -13.68
CA SER A 99 -6.87 -17.61 -15.07
C SER A 99 -5.58 -17.28 -15.82
N MET A 100 -4.75 -16.38 -15.30
CA MET A 100 -3.49 -16.00 -15.93
C MET A 100 -2.34 -16.91 -15.50
N ALA A 101 -1.47 -17.25 -16.45
CA ALA A 101 -0.26 -18.02 -16.17
C ALA A 101 0.61 -17.37 -15.08
N GLY A 102 1.22 -18.18 -14.22
CA GLY A 102 2.07 -17.74 -13.12
C GLY A 102 1.44 -17.95 -11.76
N GLU A 103 2.15 -17.53 -10.72
CA GLU A 103 1.77 -17.67 -9.32
C GLU A 103 1.22 -16.35 -8.78
N THR A 104 0.16 -16.45 -7.99
CA THR A 104 -0.43 -15.30 -7.28
C THR A 104 -0.30 -15.53 -5.78
N SER A 105 0.22 -14.54 -5.10
CA SER A 105 0.38 -14.54 -3.65
C SER A 105 -0.22 -13.25 -3.07
N ILE A 106 -0.49 -13.27 -1.78
CA ILE A 106 -0.97 -12.12 -1.03
C ILE A 106 0.07 -11.72 0.02
N SER A 107 0.41 -10.45 0.06
CA SER A 107 1.16 -9.84 1.15
C SER A 107 0.23 -8.94 1.95
N VAL A 108 0.24 -9.07 3.26
CA VAL A 108 -0.59 -8.27 4.17
C VAL A 108 0.26 -7.18 4.80
N GLY A 109 -0.25 -5.95 4.79
CA GLY A 109 0.37 -4.79 5.43
C GLY A 109 -0.14 -4.61 6.86
N VAL A 110 0.76 -4.70 7.82
CA VAL A 110 0.51 -4.38 9.23
C VAL A 110 0.72 -2.89 9.42
N ILE A 111 -0.34 -2.18 9.82
CA ILE A 111 -0.32 -0.74 9.98
C ILE A 111 0.02 -0.40 11.44
N SER A 112 1.05 0.42 11.63
CA SER A 112 1.40 0.99 12.93
C SER A 112 1.50 2.51 12.87
N THR A 113 1.11 3.15 13.97
CA THR A 113 1.21 4.61 14.16
C THR A 113 1.95 4.88 15.45
N PRO A 114 2.75 5.95 15.55
CA PRO A 114 3.36 6.36 16.79
C PRO A 114 2.32 6.66 17.87
N GLY A 115 2.60 6.26 19.09
CA GLY A 115 1.70 6.46 20.22
C GLY A 115 0.58 5.43 20.33
N THR A 116 -0.61 5.86 20.71
CA THR A 116 -1.75 4.96 20.92
C THR A 116 -2.30 4.45 19.59
N ARG A 117 -2.47 3.15 19.49
CA ARG A 117 -3.10 2.51 18.31
C ARG A 117 -4.49 3.12 18.07
N PRO A 118 -4.83 3.52 16.83
CA PRO A 118 -6.15 4.04 16.52
C PRO A 118 -7.24 3.01 16.85
N SER A 119 -8.35 3.46 17.41
CA SER A 119 -9.49 2.60 17.73
C SER A 119 -10.40 2.38 16.50
N GLY A 120 -11.06 1.24 16.47
CA GLY A 120 -12.19 0.89 15.59
C GLY A 120 -12.37 1.69 14.30
N THR A 121 -13.28 2.67 14.33
CA THR A 121 -13.62 3.51 13.17
C THR A 121 -12.43 4.30 12.63
N ALA A 122 -11.53 4.80 13.50
CA ALA A 122 -10.35 5.56 13.07
C ALA A 122 -9.36 4.68 12.31
N MET A 123 -9.22 3.40 12.68
CA MET A 123 -8.38 2.45 11.96
C MET A 123 -8.99 2.08 10.60
N VAL A 124 -10.30 1.95 10.50
CA VAL A 124 -10.98 1.71 9.22
C VAL A 124 -10.72 2.87 8.26
N GLN A 125 -10.93 4.12 8.72
CA GLN A 125 -10.66 5.31 7.91
C GLN A 125 -9.19 5.42 7.51
N LEU A 126 -8.27 5.17 8.44
CA LEU A 126 -6.83 5.16 8.15
C LEU A 126 -6.51 4.16 7.04
N ARG A 127 -7.01 2.94 7.13
CA ARG A 127 -6.79 1.89 6.14
C ARG A 127 -7.33 2.27 4.76
N GLU A 128 -8.51 2.89 4.70
CA GLU A 128 -9.12 3.37 3.46
C GLU A 128 -8.31 4.50 2.80
N GLU A 129 -7.79 5.44 3.61
CA GLU A 129 -6.91 6.51 3.13
C GLU A 129 -5.59 5.94 2.59
N LEU A 130 -4.95 5.02 3.32
CA LEU A 130 -3.70 4.39 2.91
C LEU A 130 -3.87 3.57 1.63
N GLU A 131 -4.94 2.77 1.51
CA GLU A 131 -5.25 2.06 0.28
C GLU A 131 -5.35 3.02 -0.91
N HIS A 132 -6.09 4.12 -0.75
CA HIS A 132 -6.27 5.10 -1.83
C HIS A 132 -4.94 5.75 -2.23
N ILE A 133 -4.11 6.14 -1.26
CA ILE A 133 -2.80 6.73 -1.52
C ILE A 133 -1.89 5.73 -2.26
N LEU A 134 -1.85 4.49 -1.81
CA LEU A 134 -1.04 3.45 -2.46
C LEU A 134 -1.52 3.17 -3.90
N ILE A 135 -2.82 3.05 -4.13
CA ILE A 135 -3.37 2.86 -5.48
C ILE A 135 -3.00 4.05 -6.37
N TRP A 136 -3.16 5.27 -5.88
CA TRP A 136 -2.86 6.48 -6.64
C TRP A 136 -1.38 6.63 -6.97
N VAL A 137 -0.49 6.23 -6.05
CA VAL A 137 0.97 6.28 -6.24
C VAL A 137 1.45 5.20 -7.21
N LEU A 138 0.83 4.02 -7.18
CA LEU A 138 1.24 2.83 -7.95
C LEU A 138 0.40 2.62 -9.22
N TRP A 139 -0.48 3.50 -9.55
CA TRP A 139 -1.59 3.34 -10.51
C TRP A 139 -1.23 2.67 -11.84
N ASP A 140 -0.07 2.99 -12.43
CA ASP A 140 0.36 2.45 -13.74
C ASP A 140 0.56 0.93 -13.74
N ASP A 141 0.82 0.33 -12.57
CA ASP A 141 1.19 -1.08 -12.45
C ASP A 141 0.05 -1.93 -11.87
N LEU A 142 -1.01 -1.28 -11.41
CA LEU A 142 -2.10 -1.94 -10.71
C LEU A 142 -3.29 -2.24 -11.63
N TRP A 143 -3.99 -3.31 -11.29
CA TRP A 143 -5.26 -3.70 -11.93
C TRP A 143 -6.47 -3.16 -11.17
N ASN A 144 -6.25 -2.15 -10.36
CA ASN A 144 -7.30 -1.42 -9.68
C ASN A 144 -8.04 -0.54 -10.70
N ASP A 145 -9.37 -0.73 -10.83
CA ASP A 145 -10.22 0.10 -11.71
C ASP A 145 -10.69 1.38 -11.00
N ARG A 146 -10.63 1.38 -9.67
CA ARG A 146 -11.08 2.51 -8.83
C ARG A 146 -9.90 3.19 -8.15
N LYS A 147 -10.10 4.46 -7.77
CA LYS A 147 -9.11 5.26 -7.02
C LYS A 147 -7.83 5.60 -7.80
N THR A 148 -7.76 5.27 -9.07
CA THR A 148 -6.58 5.54 -9.92
C THR A 148 -6.52 6.98 -10.43
N PHE A 149 -7.68 7.61 -10.67
CA PHE A 149 -7.80 8.96 -11.24
C PHE A 149 -8.24 10.01 -10.24
N VAL A 150 -8.72 9.60 -9.08
CA VAL A 150 -9.18 10.52 -8.03
C VAL A 150 -8.06 10.75 -7.04
N VAL A 151 -7.71 12.02 -6.80
CA VAL A 151 -6.69 12.37 -5.81
C VAL A 151 -7.19 11.97 -4.43
N PRO A 152 -6.39 11.24 -3.62
CA PRO A 152 -6.75 10.89 -2.27
C PRO A 152 -7.15 12.12 -1.44
N GLY A 153 -8.18 11.99 -0.61
CA GLY A 153 -8.64 13.09 0.24
C GLY A 153 -9.52 14.14 -0.45
N GLN A 154 -9.81 14.00 -1.74
CA GLN A 154 -10.86 14.77 -2.40
C GLN A 154 -12.21 14.10 -2.11
N GLY A 155 -13.01 14.73 -1.27
CA GLY A 155 -14.33 14.27 -0.86
C GLY A 155 -14.63 14.75 0.55
N GLY A 156 -15.85 14.57 1.06
CA GLY A 156 -16.35 15.14 2.31
C GLY A 156 -15.58 14.82 3.60
N ASN A 157 -14.53 14.03 3.53
CA ASN A 157 -13.76 13.57 4.70
C ASN A 157 -12.39 14.25 4.87
N GLY A 158 -12.05 15.26 4.09
CA GLY A 158 -10.82 16.04 4.21
C GLY A 158 -9.58 15.17 4.42
N GLY A 159 -8.89 14.83 3.34
CA GLY A 159 -7.71 13.96 3.43
C GLY A 159 -6.68 14.47 4.42
N ARG A 160 -6.06 13.54 5.12
CA ARG A 160 -5.00 13.85 6.08
C ARG A 160 -3.66 13.87 5.37
N ALA A 161 -2.72 14.66 5.91
CA ALA A 161 -1.35 14.63 5.45
C ALA A 161 -0.61 13.46 6.12
N TRP A 162 0.02 12.59 5.32
CA TRP A 162 0.67 11.38 5.78
C TRP A 162 2.14 11.32 5.38
N ASP A 163 2.94 10.78 6.28
CA ASP A 163 4.30 10.33 6.05
C ASP A 163 4.32 8.80 6.20
N ILE A 164 4.23 8.10 5.09
CA ILE A 164 4.05 6.65 5.04
C ILE A 164 5.39 5.98 4.80
N SER A 165 5.83 5.13 5.73
CA SER A 165 7.00 4.27 5.55
C SER A 165 6.55 2.85 5.19
N ASN A 166 7.06 2.31 4.08
CA ASN A 166 6.86 0.91 3.70
C ASN A 166 8.08 0.09 4.08
N THR A 167 7.89 -0.87 4.99
CA THR A 167 8.93 -1.75 5.54
C THR A 167 8.59 -3.23 5.32
N GLY A 168 9.42 -4.14 5.80
CA GLY A 168 9.22 -5.59 5.69
C GLY A 168 9.51 -6.10 4.28
N PHE A 169 8.60 -6.90 3.70
CA PHE A 169 8.79 -7.53 2.41
C PHE A 169 9.09 -6.53 1.29
N VAL A 170 10.11 -6.83 0.49
CA VAL A 170 10.54 -5.98 -0.62
C VAL A 170 9.88 -6.46 -1.91
N PHE A 171 8.87 -5.73 -2.36
CA PHE A 171 8.28 -5.97 -3.67
C PHE A 171 9.28 -5.60 -4.78
N SER A 172 9.28 -6.37 -5.87
CA SER A 172 9.99 -5.94 -7.06
C SER A 172 9.19 -4.86 -7.78
N GLY A 173 9.87 -3.82 -8.23
CA GLY A 173 9.27 -2.73 -8.96
C GLY A 173 9.09 -1.46 -8.14
N ARG A 174 7.87 -0.95 -8.02
CA ARG A 174 7.62 0.47 -7.75
C ARG A 174 7.09 0.80 -6.36
N MET A 175 7.00 -0.15 -5.42
CA MET A 175 6.61 0.18 -4.05
C MET A 175 7.64 1.16 -3.46
N PRO A 176 7.27 2.41 -3.21
CA PRO A 176 8.19 3.37 -2.64
C PRO A 176 8.53 3.00 -1.20
N LYS A 177 9.76 3.26 -0.78
CA LYS A 177 10.16 3.11 0.62
C LYS A 177 9.41 4.08 1.53
N ARG A 178 9.18 5.30 1.03
CA ARG A 178 8.48 6.37 1.76
C ARG A 178 7.58 7.15 0.80
N ILE A 179 6.40 7.51 1.27
CA ILE A 179 5.43 8.34 0.57
C ILE A 179 5.05 9.47 1.50
N VAL A 180 5.25 10.71 1.06
CA VAL A 180 4.75 11.89 1.74
C VAL A 180 3.61 12.46 0.92
N PHE A 181 2.41 12.44 1.49
CA PHE A 181 1.20 12.87 0.84
C PHE A 181 0.54 14.01 1.65
N PRO A 182 0.03 15.10 1.05
CA PRO A 182 -0.34 15.27 -0.36
C PRO A 182 0.78 15.72 -1.32
N TRP A 183 1.96 15.96 -0.83
CA TRP A 183 3.06 16.48 -1.67
C TRP A 183 3.57 15.47 -2.70
N ALA A 184 3.06 14.24 -2.67
CA ALA A 184 3.43 13.16 -3.59
C ALA A 184 4.96 12.96 -3.76
N ALA A 185 5.73 13.27 -2.71
CA ALA A 185 7.13 12.94 -2.67
C ALA A 185 7.28 11.44 -2.48
N ILE A 186 8.02 10.79 -3.38
CA ILE A 186 8.21 9.35 -3.38
C ILE A 186 9.71 9.09 -3.30
N GLU A 187 10.13 8.39 -2.24
CA GLU A 187 11.49 7.86 -2.14
C GLU A 187 11.49 6.42 -2.66
N PRO A 188 12.03 6.15 -3.86
CA PRO A 188 12.09 4.79 -4.40
C PRO A 188 13.11 3.95 -3.63
N ARG A 189 12.83 2.65 -3.42
CA ARG A 189 13.78 1.73 -2.77
C ARG A 189 15.03 1.43 -3.58
N ARG A 190 14.98 1.63 -4.90
CA ARG A 190 16.12 1.44 -5.81
C ARG A 190 16.33 2.74 -6.59
N ASN A 191 17.58 3.00 -6.97
CA ASN A 191 17.95 4.08 -7.90
C ASN A 191 17.43 3.77 -9.31
N ASN A 192 16.17 3.41 -9.44
CA ASN A 192 15.55 3.33 -10.75
C ASN A 192 15.29 4.76 -11.19
N THR A 193 16.20 5.29 -11.96
CA THR A 193 15.95 6.44 -12.82
C THR A 193 14.58 6.24 -13.44
N ALA A 194 13.65 7.16 -13.15
CA ALA A 194 12.38 7.18 -13.84
C ALA A 194 12.66 7.16 -15.35
N ARG A 195 12.18 6.12 -16.01
CA ARG A 195 12.10 6.11 -17.48
C ARG A 195 11.05 7.08 -17.95
#